data_87b8b4a530aaa06d98bcad100ef7eab8
#
_entry.id   87b8b4a530aaa06d98bcad100ef7eab8
#
_cell.length_a   1.000
_cell.length_b   1.000
_cell.length_c   1.000
_cell.angle_alpha   90.00
_cell.angle_beta   90.00
_cell.angle_gamma   90.00
#
_symmetry.space_group_name_H-M   'P 1'
#
loop_
_entity.id
_entity.type
_entity.pdbx_description
1 polymer ?
#
loop_
_entity_poly.entity_id
_entity_poly.type
_entity_poly.pdbx_seq_one_letter_code
_entity_poly.pdbx_strand_id
1 'polypeptide(L)'
;DGGVAPRINASYDLIPEKLSVRGGYGITYKAPSLGYLYPDNAYFDILNFDNTTASGFSDAQKFQIATTHVYSAENPDLELAKTTKWEVGVDFKIGQVRGSVTYYEDKTRNGYMTSATIDTFKCVDYNQYSAAKPANETDMPELSLKSSDKILLQYSIPTNYFAYNSRGVEFDIDFGRINSIRTSFGLNGSWTQYKSWKNYYTFTNHTTGSSVAGSYPHMGVFEPGNKAEHSSSTTTNLRITHNIPRIGFVVTLTASVKWKEREYTTYGNDSIPVKYISRLDGQVYDFDASRIGEEEFQALDMRGRLDARRLIPESSMPPILCININLTKEIRNFMRISFFANNMFRSTPIWESKVYPGKYTRRNAKTFFFGAALSVKIR
;
A
#
# COMPACT_ATOMS: atom_id res chain seq x y z
N ASP A 1 9.36 -17.56 -18.34
CA ASP A 1 10.15 -17.77 -17.11
C ASP A 1 9.60 -18.91 -16.29
N GLY A 2 10.46 -19.70 -15.69
CA GLY A 2 10.11 -20.81 -14.79
C GLY A 2 10.87 -20.69 -13.48
N GLY A 3 10.27 -21.18 -12.39
CA GLY A 3 10.91 -21.17 -11.09
C GLY A 3 10.71 -22.51 -10.36
N VAL A 4 11.77 -23.02 -9.73
CA VAL A 4 11.66 -24.18 -8.84
C VAL A 4 11.29 -23.69 -7.45
N ALA A 5 10.15 -24.18 -6.93
CA ALA A 5 9.58 -23.79 -5.65
C ALA A 5 9.77 -24.90 -4.58
N PRO A 6 10.97 -25.09 -4.05
CA PRO A 6 11.23 -26.11 -3.03
C PRO A 6 10.52 -25.75 -1.73
N ARG A 7 10.06 -26.79 -1.00
CA ARG A 7 9.48 -26.67 0.35
C ARG A 7 9.96 -27.83 1.19
N ILE A 8 10.45 -27.52 2.39
CA ILE A 8 10.90 -28.47 3.38
C ILE A 8 10.26 -28.12 4.69
N ASN A 9 9.59 -29.08 5.32
CA ASN A 9 9.05 -28.95 6.67
C ASN A 9 9.55 -30.09 7.52
N ALA A 10 9.87 -29.79 8.76
CA ALA A 10 10.31 -30.77 9.74
C ALA A 10 9.60 -30.52 11.06
N SER A 11 9.27 -31.59 11.78
CA SER A 11 8.75 -31.54 13.15
C SER A 11 9.45 -32.61 13.97
N TYR A 12 9.75 -32.28 15.22
CA TYR A 12 10.39 -33.19 16.17
C TYR A 12 9.74 -33.07 17.55
N ASP A 13 9.33 -34.23 18.09
CA ASP A 13 8.75 -34.30 19.42
C ASP A 13 9.86 -34.35 20.47
N LEU A 14 10.09 -33.23 21.14
CA LEU A 14 11.03 -33.15 22.28
C LEU A 14 10.53 -33.95 23.47
N ILE A 15 9.22 -33.90 23.72
CA ILE A 15 8.52 -34.68 24.73
C ILE A 15 7.25 -35.21 24.06
N PRO A 16 7.14 -36.53 23.85
CA PRO A 16 5.99 -37.12 23.18
C PRO A 16 4.66 -36.61 23.74
N GLU A 17 3.74 -36.23 22.86
CA GLU A 17 2.40 -35.69 23.14
C GLU A 17 2.37 -34.38 23.95
N LYS A 18 3.51 -33.80 24.35
CA LYS A 18 3.56 -32.62 25.21
C LYS A 18 4.28 -31.43 24.62
N LEU A 19 5.38 -31.69 23.89
CA LEU A 19 6.20 -30.61 23.36
C LEU A 19 6.84 -31.03 22.03
N SER A 20 6.53 -30.31 20.97
CA SER A 20 7.18 -30.46 19.65
C SER A 20 7.72 -29.15 19.15
N VAL A 21 8.78 -29.24 18.37
CA VAL A 21 9.37 -28.12 17.63
C VAL A 21 9.18 -28.40 16.14
N ARG A 22 8.76 -27.39 15.41
CA ARG A 22 8.61 -27.48 13.96
C ARG A 22 9.35 -26.35 13.26
N GLY A 23 9.77 -26.61 12.05
CA GLY A 23 10.41 -25.62 11.20
C GLY A 23 10.05 -25.84 9.76
N GLY A 24 9.99 -24.76 9.01
CA GLY A 24 9.68 -24.77 7.59
C GLY A 24 10.55 -23.80 6.82
N TYR A 25 10.90 -24.19 5.61
CA TYR A 25 11.53 -23.31 4.63
C TYR A 25 10.89 -23.55 3.27
N GLY A 26 10.64 -22.49 2.53
CA GLY A 26 10.08 -22.61 1.20
C GLY A 26 10.33 -21.39 0.32
N ILE A 27 10.29 -21.64 -0.98
CA ILE A 27 10.29 -20.62 -2.01
C ILE A 27 8.98 -20.70 -2.76
N THR A 28 8.37 -19.55 -3.01
CA THR A 28 7.17 -19.44 -3.83
C THR A 28 7.37 -18.39 -4.91
N TYR A 29 6.79 -18.65 -6.08
CA TYR A 29 6.77 -17.72 -7.19
C TYR A 29 5.34 -17.29 -7.47
N LYS A 30 5.18 -16.03 -7.88
CA LYS A 30 3.89 -15.47 -8.29
C LYS A 30 4.06 -14.86 -9.68
N ALA A 31 3.22 -15.27 -10.62
CA ALA A 31 3.14 -14.66 -11.94
C ALA A 31 2.47 -13.27 -11.86
N PRO A 32 2.77 -12.36 -12.81
CA PRO A 32 2.06 -11.10 -12.93
C PRO A 32 0.57 -11.33 -13.23
N SER A 33 -0.27 -10.46 -12.72
CA SER A 33 -1.69 -10.46 -13.07
C SER A 33 -1.91 -9.92 -14.50
N LEU A 34 -3.09 -10.19 -15.07
CA LEU A 34 -3.42 -9.70 -16.41
C LEU A 34 -3.32 -8.17 -16.53
N GLY A 35 -3.65 -7.41 -15.47
CA GLY A 35 -3.51 -5.96 -15.48
C GLY A 35 -2.05 -5.46 -15.50
N TYR A 36 -1.07 -6.31 -15.13
CA TYR A 36 0.34 -6.02 -15.33
C TYR A 36 0.86 -6.47 -16.70
N LEU A 37 0.27 -7.54 -17.27
CA LEU A 37 0.68 -8.05 -18.60
C LEU A 37 0.09 -7.20 -19.74
N TYR A 38 -1.11 -6.67 -19.53
CA TYR A 38 -1.86 -5.91 -20.54
C TYR A 38 -2.34 -4.58 -19.92
N PRO A 39 -1.42 -3.65 -19.65
CA PRO A 39 -1.79 -2.32 -19.17
C PRO A 39 -2.37 -1.49 -20.31
N ASP A 40 -3.22 -0.53 -19.98
CA ASP A 40 -3.69 0.47 -20.92
C ASP A 40 -2.53 1.39 -21.33
N ASN A 41 -2.58 1.90 -22.56
CA ASN A 41 -1.66 2.91 -23.04
C ASN A 41 -1.78 4.20 -22.21
N ALA A 42 -0.68 4.93 -22.10
CA ALA A 42 -0.67 6.27 -21.52
C ALA A 42 -1.01 7.31 -22.58
N TYR A 43 -2.05 8.11 -22.35
CA TYR A 43 -2.53 9.16 -23.24
C TYR A 43 -2.25 10.53 -22.61
N PHE A 44 -1.75 11.47 -23.41
CA PHE A 44 -1.50 12.84 -22.99
C PHE A 44 -2.10 13.79 -24.03
N ASP A 45 -3.20 14.42 -23.67
CA ASP A 45 -3.84 15.46 -24.47
C ASP A 45 -3.31 16.82 -24.02
N ILE A 46 -2.47 17.42 -24.84
CA ILE A 46 -1.81 18.69 -24.57
C ILE A 46 -2.55 19.78 -25.31
N LEU A 47 -3.20 20.68 -24.56
CA LEU A 47 -3.96 21.78 -25.13
C LEU A 47 -3.01 22.83 -25.70
N ASN A 48 -3.03 22.98 -27.03
CA ASN A 48 -2.20 23.93 -27.75
C ASN A 48 -2.91 25.28 -28.01
N PHE A 49 -4.25 25.24 -28.10
CA PHE A 49 -5.07 26.41 -28.35
C PHE A 49 -6.47 26.21 -27.78
N ASP A 50 -7.01 27.23 -27.16
CA ASP A 50 -8.40 27.26 -26.65
C ASP A 50 -8.93 28.70 -26.69
N ASN A 51 -9.99 28.92 -27.47
CA ASN A 51 -10.73 30.18 -27.49
C ASN A 51 -12.21 30.02 -27.14
N THR A 52 -12.60 28.86 -26.57
CA THR A 52 -14.01 28.54 -26.26
C THR A 52 -14.67 29.50 -25.28
N THR A 53 -13.87 30.12 -24.42
CA THR A 53 -14.35 31.13 -23.45
C THR A 53 -13.99 32.57 -23.84
N ALA A 54 -13.29 32.76 -24.98
CA ALA A 54 -12.85 34.07 -25.40
C ALA A 54 -14.02 34.92 -25.87
N SER A 55 -14.05 36.17 -25.40
CA SER A 55 -15.04 37.17 -25.88
C SER A 55 -14.67 37.64 -27.28
N GLY A 56 -15.71 37.93 -28.06
CA GLY A 56 -15.55 38.52 -29.38
C GLY A 56 -15.47 37.54 -30.55
N PHE A 57 -15.52 36.25 -30.29
CA PHE A 57 -15.63 35.18 -31.29
C PHE A 57 -17.09 34.68 -31.34
N SER A 58 -17.61 34.41 -32.54
CA SER A 58 -18.91 33.74 -32.69
C SER A 58 -18.77 32.27 -32.27
N ASP A 59 -19.90 31.59 -31.98
CA ASP A 59 -19.87 30.18 -31.54
C ASP A 59 -19.28 29.25 -32.62
N ALA A 60 -19.40 29.61 -33.90
CA ALA A 60 -18.76 28.88 -35.01
C ALA A 60 -17.24 29.07 -35.08
N GLN A 61 -16.70 30.11 -34.43
CA GLN A 61 -15.27 30.41 -34.39
C GLN A 61 -14.57 29.91 -33.14
N LYS A 62 -15.32 29.30 -32.23
CA LYS A 62 -14.78 28.77 -30.97
C LYS A 62 -14.39 27.31 -31.11
N PHE A 63 -13.15 27.00 -30.83
CA PHE A 63 -12.63 25.63 -30.87
C PHE A 63 -11.40 25.44 -30.00
N GLN A 64 -11.02 24.20 -29.82
CA GLN A 64 -9.79 23.78 -29.14
C GLN A 64 -8.93 22.97 -30.09
N ILE A 65 -7.60 23.07 -29.92
CA ILE A 65 -6.63 22.21 -30.55
C ILE A 65 -5.79 21.56 -29.46
N ALA A 66 -5.71 20.25 -29.49
CA ALA A 66 -4.84 19.48 -28.62
C ALA A 66 -3.94 18.55 -29.44
N THR A 67 -2.71 18.37 -29.00
CA THR A 67 -1.82 17.33 -29.50
C THR A 67 -1.89 16.14 -28.55
N THR A 68 -2.26 14.97 -29.05
CA THR A 68 -2.31 13.73 -28.28
C THR A 68 -1.02 12.93 -28.50
N HIS A 69 -0.33 12.61 -27.41
CA HIS A 69 0.78 11.66 -27.41
C HIS A 69 0.31 10.36 -26.75
N VAL A 70 0.63 9.24 -27.39
CA VAL A 70 0.25 7.90 -26.90
C VAL A 70 1.51 7.06 -26.74
N TYR A 71 1.69 6.50 -25.55
CA TYR A 71 2.82 5.64 -25.24
C TYR A 71 2.32 4.28 -24.71
N SER A 72 2.94 3.20 -25.21
CA SER A 72 2.69 1.87 -24.64
C SER A 72 3.21 1.82 -23.21
N ALA A 73 2.39 1.29 -22.31
CA ALA A 73 2.78 1.01 -20.96
C ALA A 73 3.16 -0.47 -20.75
N GLU A 74 3.24 -1.26 -21.79
CA GLU A 74 3.66 -2.65 -21.73
C GLU A 74 5.12 -2.77 -21.26
N ASN A 75 5.39 -3.80 -20.45
CA ASN A 75 6.73 -4.19 -20.07
C ASN A 75 6.92 -5.70 -20.33
N PRO A 76 7.60 -6.06 -21.43
CA PRO A 76 7.84 -7.46 -21.76
C PRO A 76 8.85 -8.14 -20.85
N ASP A 77 9.62 -7.38 -20.07
CA ASP A 77 10.70 -7.89 -19.20
C ASP A 77 10.22 -8.19 -17.79
N LEU A 78 8.90 -8.37 -17.58
CA LEU A 78 8.37 -8.75 -16.28
C LEU A 78 8.78 -10.17 -15.89
N GLU A 79 9.41 -10.29 -14.71
CA GLU A 79 9.84 -11.54 -14.12
C GLU A 79 8.82 -12.08 -13.10
N LEU A 80 8.99 -13.35 -12.69
CA LEU A 80 8.23 -13.91 -11.58
C LEU A 80 8.65 -13.27 -10.25
N ALA A 81 7.67 -12.81 -9.49
CA ALA A 81 7.92 -12.39 -8.11
C ALA A 81 8.30 -13.59 -7.25
N LYS A 82 9.41 -13.50 -6.52
CA LYS A 82 9.95 -14.57 -5.68
C LYS A 82 9.80 -14.23 -4.21
N THR A 83 9.21 -15.14 -3.43
CA THR A 83 9.14 -15.03 -1.97
C THR A 83 9.86 -16.21 -1.33
N THR A 84 10.83 -15.91 -0.47
CA THR A 84 11.48 -16.88 0.41
C THR A 84 10.85 -16.78 1.78
N LYS A 85 10.44 -17.92 2.34
CA LYS A 85 9.75 -18.03 3.63
C LYS A 85 10.48 -19.00 4.51
N TRP A 86 10.58 -18.66 5.80
CA TRP A 86 11.00 -19.63 6.81
C TRP A 86 10.22 -19.39 8.11
N GLU A 87 10.02 -20.45 8.84
CA GLU A 87 9.35 -20.41 10.13
C GLU A 87 9.94 -21.40 11.10
N VAL A 88 9.85 -21.08 12.37
CA VAL A 88 10.11 -21.97 13.47
C VAL A 88 8.99 -21.84 14.49
N GLY A 89 8.50 -22.97 14.98
CA GLY A 89 7.39 -22.98 15.93
C GLY A 89 7.57 -24.02 17.01
N VAL A 90 6.87 -23.80 18.10
CA VAL A 90 6.76 -24.70 19.24
C VAL A 90 5.29 -24.98 19.51
N ASP A 91 4.93 -26.26 19.54
CA ASP A 91 3.60 -26.70 19.94
C ASP A 91 3.70 -27.38 21.31
N PHE A 92 2.79 -27.06 22.22
CA PHE A 92 2.84 -27.58 23.59
C PHE A 92 1.46 -27.99 24.12
N LYS A 93 1.48 -28.99 25.02
CA LYS A 93 0.31 -29.45 25.75
C LYS A 93 0.67 -29.71 27.21
N ILE A 94 0.08 -28.94 28.10
CA ILE A 94 0.30 -29.03 29.56
C ILE A 94 -1.06 -29.24 30.23
N GLY A 95 -1.37 -30.48 30.62
CA GLY A 95 -2.69 -30.85 31.09
C GLY A 95 -3.76 -30.62 30.02
N GLN A 96 -4.72 -29.74 30.29
CA GLN A 96 -5.77 -29.37 29.33
C GLN A 96 -5.38 -28.18 28.45
N VAL A 97 -4.30 -27.45 28.76
CA VAL A 97 -3.83 -26.29 27.99
C VAL A 97 -3.06 -26.77 26.77
N ARG A 98 -3.41 -26.28 25.62
CA ARG A 98 -2.70 -26.49 24.34
C ARG A 98 -2.34 -25.16 23.74
N GLY A 99 -1.21 -25.09 23.10
CA GLY A 99 -0.85 -23.88 22.38
C GLY A 99 0.26 -24.06 21.39
N SER A 100 0.39 -23.07 20.55
CA SER A 100 1.49 -22.93 19.61
C SER A 100 2.03 -21.51 19.62
N VAL A 101 3.33 -21.39 19.39
CA VAL A 101 4.00 -20.11 19.14
C VAL A 101 4.86 -20.29 17.90
N THR A 102 4.73 -19.42 16.93
CA THR A 102 5.49 -19.48 15.67
C THR A 102 6.13 -18.14 15.42
N TYR A 103 7.42 -18.15 15.12
CA TYR A 103 8.10 -17.04 14.49
C TYR A 103 8.25 -17.32 13.01
N TYR A 104 8.04 -16.31 12.16
CA TYR A 104 8.21 -16.40 10.71
C TYR A 104 8.93 -15.19 10.12
N GLU A 105 9.54 -15.40 8.97
CA GLU A 105 10.10 -14.34 8.14
C GLU A 105 9.88 -14.64 6.65
N ASP A 106 9.29 -13.67 5.95
CA ASP A 106 9.04 -13.69 4.51
C ASP A 106 9.84 -12.57 3.84
N LYS A 107 10.53 -12.91 2.75
CA LYS A 107 11.28 -11.95 1.92
C LYS A 107 10.82 -12.05 0.48
N THR A 108 10.18 -11.01 -0.01
CA THR A 108 9.77 -10.91 -1.42
C THR A 108 10.73 -10.00 -2.18
N ARG A 109 11.11 -10.48 -3.37
CA ARG A 109 11.90 -9.75 -4.36
C ARG A 109 11.17 -9.84 -5.71
N ASN A 110 11.48 -8.90 -6.59
CA ASN A 110 10.84 -8.79 -7.90
C ASN A 110 9.31 -8.73 -7.82
N GLY A 111 8.78 -8.13 -6.74
CA GLY A 111 7.35 -7.89 -6.60
C GLY A 111 6.86 -6.87 -7.61
N TYR A 112 5.57 -6.96 -7.96
CA TYR A 112 4.99 -6.09 -8.97
C TYR A 112 4.55 -4.76 -8.38
N MET A 113 4.80 -3.71 -9.13
CA MET A 113 4.26 -2.38 -8.91
C MET A 113 4.20 -1.60 -10.22
N THR A 114 3.29 -0.66 -10.33
CA THR A 114 3.31 0.33 -11.41
C THR A 114 4.20 1.48 -10.99
N SER A 115 5.18 1.83 -11.82
CA SER A 115 6.17 2.83 -11.50
C SER A 115 6.72 3.51 -12.73
N ALA A 116 7.07 4.80 -12.61
CA ALA A 116 7.93 5.45 -13.57
C ALA A 116 9.34 4.84 -13.56
N THR A 117 9.93 4.76 -14.73
CA THR A 117 11.34 4.42 -14.97
C THR A 117 11.99 5.58 -15.70
N ILE A 118 13.31 5.57 -15.85
CA ILE A 118 14.02 6.59 -16.62
C ILE A 118 13.42 6.71 -18.02
N ASP A 119 13.10 5.58 -18.66
CA ASP A 119 12.60 5.54 -20.04
C ASP A 119 11.14 6.00 -20.19
N THR A 120 10.41 6.16 -19.09
CA THR A 120 9.01 6.64 -19.13
C THR A 120 8.88 8.16 -19.06
N PHE A 121 9.99 8.87 -19.10
CA PHE A 121 10.02 10.32 -19.27
C PHE A 121 10.22 10.65 -20.73
N LYS A 122 9.30 11.46 -21.30
CA LYS A 122 9.31 11.86 -22.70
C LYS A 122 9.28 13.38 -22.80
N CYS A 123 10.33 13.95 -23.36
CA CYS A 123 10.39 15.37 -23.68
C CYS A 123 9.72 15.59 -25.04
N VAL A 124 8.69 16.43 -25.08
CA VAL A 124 7.92 16.72 -26.29
C VAL A 124 7.82 18.22 -26.52
N ASP A 125 7.65 18.61 -27.77
CA ASP A 125 7.43 20.01 -28.13
C ASP A 125 6.04 20.47 -27.72
N TYR A 126 5.97 21.64 -27.11
CA TYR A 126 4.73 22.29 -26.70
C TYR A 126 4.55 23.60 -27.41
N ASN A 127 3.81 23.55 -28.50
CA ASN A 127 3.49 24.72 -29.32
C ASN A 127 2.18 25.33 -28.79
N GLN A 128 2.21 26.59 -28.45
CA GLN A 128 1.02 27.37 -28.13
C GLN A 128 0.68 28.31 -29.31
N TYR A 129 -0.59 28.37 -29.64
CA TYR A 129 -1.09 29.21 -30.71
C TYR A 129 -1.95 30.35 -30.18
N SER A 130 -2.01 31.43 -30.94
CA SER A 130 -2.95 32.50 -30.80
C SER A 130 -3.80 32.63 -32.08
N ALA A 131 -4.99 33.15 -31.93
CA ALA A 131 -5.87 33.39 -33.08
C ALA A 131 -6.24 34.87 -33.19
N ALA A 132 -6.18 35.42 -34.36
CA ALA A 132 -6.74 36.73 -34.68
C ALA A 132 -8.25 36.57 -34.96
N LYS A 133 -9.06 37.52 -34.45
CA LYS A 133 -10.50 37.56 -34.76
C LYS A 133 -10.69 37.87 -36.26
N PRO A 134 -11.39 37.00 -37.03
CA PRO A 134 -11.73 37.30 -38.41
C PRO A 134 -12.68 38.48 -38.54
N ALA A 135 -12.63 39.14 -39.71
CA ALA A 135 -13.56 40.25 -39.98
C ALA A 135 -15.01 39.77 -40.15
N ASN A 136 -15.21 38.57 -40.72
CA ASN A 136 -16.51 37.95 -40.89
C ASN A 136 -16.77 36.88 -39.82
N GLU A 137 -18.00 36.76 -39.34
CA GLU A 137 -18.36 35.74 -38.33
C GLU A 137 -18.35 34.31 -38.85
N THR A 138 -18.34 34.12 -40.15
CA THR A 138 -18.31 32.81 -40.83
C THR A 138 -16.89 32.32 -41.12
N ASP A 139 -15.90 33.20 -41.06
CA ASP A 139 -14.53 32.84 -41.35
C ASP A 139 -13.87 32.19 -40.14
N MET A 140 -13.08 31.15 -40.35
CA MET A 140 -12.30 30.51 -39.27
C MET A 140 -11.14 31.42 -38.86
N PRO A 141 -10.85 31.50 -37.53
CA PRO A 141 -9.68 32.23 -37.06
C PRO A 141 -8.37 31.66 -37.61
N GLU A 142 -7.50 32.52 -38.09
CA GLU A 142 -6.16 32.15 -38.51
C GLU A 142 -5.24 32.00 -37.30
N LEU A 143 -4.56 30.86 -37.18
CA LEU A 143 -3.68 30.56 -36.09
C LEU A 143 -2.26 31.03 -36.35
N SER A 144 -1.66 31.66 -35.35
CA SER A 144 -0.26 32.04 -35.35
C SER A 144 0.46 31.37 -34.18
N LEU A 145 1.68 30.88 -34.42
CA LEU A 145 2.49 30.35 -33.33
C LEU A 145 2.84 31.45 -32.32
N LYS A 146 2.42 31.28 -31.09
CA LYS A 146 2.65 32.22 -29.98
C LYS A 146 3.95 31.90 -29.24
N SER A 147 4.17 30.65 -28.91
CA SER A 147 5.40 30.15 -28.30
C SER A 147 5.62 28.68 -28.65
N SER A 148 6.89 28.28 -28.59
CA SER A 148 7.30 26.88 -28.72
C SER A 148 8.25 26.56 -27.58
N ASP A 149 7.82 25.69 -26.70
CA ASP A 149 8.53 25.26 -25.49
C ASP A 149 8.66 23.73 -25.51
N LYS A 150 9.37 23.19 -24.55
CA LYS A 150 9.41 21.74 -24.28
C LYS A 150 8.75 21.41 -22.95
N ILE A 151 8.04 20.31 -22.91
CA ILE A 151 7.47 19.75 -21.69
C ILE A 151 7.93 18.32 -21.50
N LEU A 152 8.10 17.92 -20.25
CA LEU A 152 8.44 16.56 -19.87
C LEU A 152 7.17 15.82 -19.45
N LEU A 153 6.79 14.80 -20.23
CA LEU A 153 5.70 13.90 -19.92
C LEU A 153 6.25 12.74 -19.09
N GLN A 154 5.47 12.30 -18.10
CA GLN A 154 5.81 11.15 -17.26
C GLN A 154 4.63 10.18 -17.22
N TYR A 155 4.90 8.91 -17.44
CA TYR A 155 3.94 7.84 -17.23
C TYR A 155 4.56 6.70 -16.41
N SER A 156 3.78 5.72 -16.09
CA SER A 156 4.22 4.57 -15.30
C SER A 156 3.92 3.28 -16.03
N ILE A 157 4.81 2.31 -15.90
CA ILE A 157 4.67 0.96 -16.45
C ILE A 157 4.69 -0.08 -15.33
N PRO A 158 4.14 -1.27 -15.53
CA PRO A 158 4.34 -2.40 -14.65
C PRO A 158 5.83 -2.75 -14.52
N THR A 159 6.29 -3.00 -13.31
CA THR A 159 7.70 -3.29 -13.02
C THR A 159 7.85 -4.34 -11.92
N ASN A 160 9.01 -4.94 -11.79
CA ASN A 160 9.41 -5.86 -10.71
C ASN A 160 10.18 -5.17 -9.57
N TYR A 161 9.95 -3.88 -9.37
CA TYR A 161 10.77 -3.09 -8.43
C TYR A 161 10.30 -3.10 -6.99
N PHE A 162 9.18 -3.76 -6.70
CA PHE A 162 8.68 -3.86 -5.34
C PHE A 162 9.41 -4.95 -4.56
N ALA A 163 9.88 -4.62 -3.37
CA ALA A 163 10.47 -5.56 -2.44
C ALA A 163 9.91 -5.36 -1.04
N TYR A 164 9.75 -6.43 -0.29
CA TYR A 164 9.39 -6.35 1.11
C TYR A 164 9.99 -7.47 1.95
N ASN A 165 10.13 -7.17 3.25
CA ASN A 165 10.36 -8.13 4.30
C ASN A 165 9.20 -8.07 5.30
N SER A 166 8.67 -9.22 5.65
CA SER A 166 7.68 -9.37 6.73
C SER A 166 8.22 -10.37 7.74
N ARG A 167 8.06 -10.08 9.03
CA ARG A 167 8.38 -11.02 10.11
C ARG A 167 7.39 -10.86 11.24
N GLY A 168 7.22 -11.90 11.99
CA GLY A 168 6.30 -11.83 13.11
C GLY A 168 6.35 -13.01 14.05
N VAL A 169 5.64 -12.86 15.14
CA VAL A 169 5.34 -13.94 16.11
C VAL A 169 3.82 -14.08 16.14
N GLU A 170 3.37 -15.30 15.98
CA GLU A 170 1.96 -15.66 16.15
C GLU A 170 1.85 -16.68 17.28
N PHE A 171 0.80 -16.58 18.07
CA PHE A 171 0.50 -17.56 19.09
C PHE A 171 -1.00 -17.87 19.14
N ASP A 172 -1.30 -19.10 19.47
CA ASP A 172 -2.67 -19.60 19.76
C ASP A 172 -2.61 -20.47 21.00
N ILE A 173 -3.42 -20.17 22.03
CA ILE A 173 -3.47 -20.89 23.29
C ILE A 173 -4.92 -21.22 23.61
N ASP A 174 -5.23 -22.51 23.65
CA ASP A 174 -6.49 -23.05 24.16
C ASP A 174 -6.27 -23.51 25.62
N PHE A 175 -6.85 -22.79 26.56
CA PHE A 175 -6.77 -23.15 27.99
C PHE A 175 -7.67 -24.33 28.35
N GLY A 176 -8.45 -24.84 27.38
CA GLY A 176 -9.42 -25.89 27.60
C GLY A 176 -10.66 -25.39 28.33
N ARG A 177 -11.43 -26.33 28.86
CA ARG A 177 -12.68 -26.05 29.53
C ARG A 177 -12.55 -26.24 31.06
N ILE A 178 -12.84 -25.19 31.84
CA ILE A 178 -12.98 -25.27 33.27
C ILE A 178 -14.38 -25.84 33.60
N ASN A 179 -14.42 -27.12 33.93
CA ASN A 179 -15.68 -27.86 34.10
C ASN A 179 -16.59 -27.32 35.19
N SER A 180 -16.03 -26.82 36.31
CA SER A 180 -16.78 -26.25 37.43
C SER A 180 -17.65 -25.06 37.02
N ILE A 181 -17.14 -24.22 36.13
CA ILE A 181 -17.85 -23.05 35.60
C ILE A 181 -18.33 -23.23 34.16
N ARG A 182 -18.07 -24.40 33.55
CA ARG A 182 -18.45 -24.75 32.16
C ARG A 182 -18.03 -23.74 31.13
N THR A 183 -16.86 -23.15 31.34
CA THR A 183 -16.32 -22.06 30.50
C THR A 183 -14.99 -22.47 29.90
N SER A 184 -14.84 -22.20 28.58
CA SER A 184 -13.59 -22.38 27.86
C SER A 184 -12.99 -21.00 27.53
N PHE A 185 -11.67 -20.95 27.56
CA PHE A 185 -10.90 -19.75 27.23
C PHE A 185 -9.92 -20.06 26.12
N GLY A 186 -9.83 -19.17 25.14
CA GLY A 186 -8.83 -19.19 24.09
C GLY A 186 -8.21 -17.81 23.94
N LEU A 187 -6.90 -17.75 23.78
CA LEU A 187 -6.16 -16.53 23.54
C LEU A 187 -5.27 -16.71 22.33
N ASN A 188 -5.47 -15.88 21.32
CA ASN A 188 -4.54 -15.82 20.20
C ASN A 188 -4.07 -14.39 19.93
N GLY A 189 -2.99 -14.27 19.22
CA GLY A 189 -2.46 -12.98 18.89
C GLY A 189 -1.28 -13.05 17.95
N SER A 190 -0.89 -11.87 17.49
CA SER A 190 0.26 -11.71 16.62
C SER A 190 0.96 -10.39 16.90
N TRP A 191 2.26 -10.41 16.74
CA TRP A 191 3.08 -9.25 16.49
C TRP A 191 3.66 -9.38 15.09
N THR A 192 3.47 -8.35 14.25
CA THR A 192 3.97 -8.31 12.88
C THR A 192 4.80 -7.07 12.64
N GLN A 193 5.85 -7.21 11.87
CA GLN A 193 6.66 -6.11 11.37
C GLN A 193 6.84 -6.27 9.87
N TYR A 194 6.63 -5.19 9.14
CA TYR A 194 6.71 -5.13 7.70
C TYR A 194 7.61 -3.96 7.28
N LYS A 195 8.46 -4.20 6.29
CA LYS A 195 9.28 -3.20 5.63
C LYS A 195 9.17 -3.39 4.14
N SER A 196 8.82 -2.33 3.40
CA SER A 196 8.80 -2.35 1.94
C SER A 196 9.60 -1.20 1.35
N TRP A 197 10.10 -1.42 0.15
CA TRP A 197 10.84 -0.41 -0.60
C TRP A 197 10.74 -0.68 -2.09
N LYS A 198 11.05 0.36 -2.87
CA LYS A 198 11.23 0.26 -4.32
C LYS A 198 12.71 0.02 -4.61
N ASN A 199 13.01 -1.08 -5.30
CA ASN A 199 14.38 -1.43 -5.71
C ASN A 199 14.69 -0.84 -7.09
N TYR A 200 14.46 0.46 -7.24
CA TYR A 200 14.74 1.23 -8.44
C TYR A 200 14.90 2.71 -8.07
N TYR A 201 15.36 3.51 -9.02
CA TYR A 201 15.47 4.95 -8.86
C TYR A 201 14.15 5.58 -8.41
N THR A 202 14.27 6.63 -7.62
CA THR A 202 13.15 7.52 -7.28
C THR A 202 13.40 8.88 -7.93
N PHE A 203 12.31 9.57 -8.21
CA PHE A 203 12.34 10.84 -8.93
C PHE A 203 11.74 11.93 -8.04
N THR A 204 12.18 13.17 -8.21
CA THR A 204 11.46 14.30 -7.64
C THR A 204 10.05 14.38 -8.22
N ASN A 205 9.10 14.88 -7.44
CA ASN A 205 7.73 15.05 -7.92
C ASN A 205 7.72 15.99 -9.12
N HIS A 206 7.15 15.50 -10.20
CA HIS A 206 6.97 16.24 -11.44
C HIS A 206 5.49 16.39 -11.73
N THR A 207 5.07 17.61 -12.07
CA THR A 207 3.72 17.85 -12.56
C THR A 207 3.75 17.76 -14.09
N THR A 208 3.20 16.66 -14.61
CA THR A 208 3.08 16.43 -16.06
C THR A 208 2.26 17.54 -16.70
N GLY A 209 2.73 18.05 -17.82
CA GLY A 209 2.01 19.06 -18.62
C GLY A 209 2.10 20.49 -18.11
N SER A 210 2.83 20.79 -17.03
CA SER A 210 3.10 22.18 -16.70
C SER A 210 4.23 22.72 -17.57
N SER A 211 3.93 23.77 -18.33
CA SER A 211 4.89 24.52 -19.14
C SER A 211 5.81 25.41 -18.29
N VAL A 212 6.36 24.88 -17.20
CA VAL A 212 7.26 25.66 -16.35
C VAL A 212 8.68 25.51 -16.89
N ALA A 213 8.87 25.84 -18.14
CA ALA A 213 10.15 25.80 -18.82
C ALA A 213 11.19 26.75 -18.22
N GLY A 214 10.87 27.64 -17.35
CA GLY A 214 11.82 28.58 -16.76
C GLY A 214 12.19 28.32 -15.30
N SER A 215 11.37 27.61 -14.55
CA SER A 215 11.53 27.53 -13.11
C SER A 215 12.26 26.27 -12.61
N TYR A 216 12.25 25.18 -13.42
CA TYR A 216 12.80 23.88 -13.01
C TYR A 216 13.39 23.15 -14.23
N PRO A 217 14.60 23.50 -14.66
CA PRO A 217 15.18 22.95 -15.89
C PRO A 217 15.52 21.47 -15.81
N HIS A 218 15.62 20.91 -14.61
CA HIS A 218 16.03 19.52 -14.43
C HIS A 218 15.21 18.83 -13.34
N MET A 219 15.16 17.52 -13.43
CA MET A 219 14.51 16.64 -12.45
C MET A 219 15.53 15.68 -11.86
N GLY A 220 15.67 15.69 -10.53
CA GLY A 220 16.62 14.84 -9.80
C GLY A 220 16.18 13.37 -9.80
N VAL A 221 17.16 12.49 -9.96
CA VAL A 221 17.04 11.02 -9.90
C VAL A 221 17.89 10.53 -8.73
N PHE A 222 17.28 9.80 -7.81
CA PHE A 222 17.90 9.34 -6.57
C PHE A 222 18.11 7.84 -6.57
N GLU A 223 19.05 7.38 -5.76
CA GLU A 223 19.44 5.98 -5.66
C GLU A 223 18.26 5.02 -5.37
N PRO A 224 18.35 3.77 -5.85
CA PRO A 224 17.41 2.72 -5.49
C PRO A 224 17.35 2.49 -3.97
N GLY A 225 16.15 2.25 -3.44
CA GLY A 225 15.96 1.94 -2.02
C GLY A 225 16.17 3.10 -1.05
N ASN A 226 16.30 4.34 -1.54
CA ASN A 226 16.48 5.52 -0.69
C ASN A 226 15.29 5.84 0.21
N LYS A 227 14.14 5.21 -0.03
CA LYS A 227 12.93 5.32 0.79
C LYS A 227 12.43 3.93 1.15
N ALA A 228 12.18 3.69 2.44
CA ALA A 228 11.54 2.47 2.90
C ALA A 228 10.40 2.77 3.88
N GLU A 229 9.27 2.09 3.66
CA GLU A 229 8.09 2.19 4.51
C GLU A 229 8.10 1.04 5.52
N HIS A 230 7.85 1.37 6.78
CA HIS A 230 7.83 0.43 7.88
C HIS A 230 6.46 0.46 8.55
N SER A 231 5.93 -0.70 8.84
CA SER A 231 4.76 -0.83 9.69
C SER A 231 4.96 -1.96 10.70
N SER A 232 4.36 -1.82 11.87
CA SER A 232 4.28 -2.90 12.85
C SER A 232 2.96 -2.84 13.60
N SER A 233 2.42 -3.99 13.92
CA SER A 233 1.20 -4.07 14.71
C SER A 233 1.25 -5.24 15.70
N THR A 234 0.58 -5.06 16.85
CA THR A 234 0.38 -6.09 17.84
C THR A 234 -1.11 -6.24 18.13
N THR A 235 -1.63 -7.43 17.94
CA THR A 235 -3.05 -7.74 18.16
C THR A 235 -3.20 -8.96 19.06
N THR A 236 -4.24 -8.96 19.90
CA THR A 236 -4.64 -10.14 20.68
C THR A 236 -6.15 -10.29 20.65
N ASN A 237 -6.63 -11.53 20.70
CA ASN A 237 -8.03 -11.87 20.78
C ASN A 237 -8.24 -12.86 21.92
N LEU A 238 -9.04 -12.47 22.89
CA LEU A 238 -9.50 -13.34 23.96
C LEU A 238 -10.91 -13.83 23.63
N ARG A 239 -11.07 -15.13 23.54
CA ARG A 239 -12.36 -15.79 23.34
C ARG A 239 -12.78 -16.52 24.62
N ILE A 240 -13.98 -16.21 25.10
CA ILE A 240 -14.59 -16.85 26.26
C ILE A 240 -15.88 -17.50 25.79
N THR A 241 -16.03 -18.82 25.99
CA THR A 241 -17.24 -19.56 25.64
C THR A 241 -17.81 -20.20 26.90
N HIS A 242 -18.97 -19.70 27.31
CA HIS A 242 -19.71 -20.21 28.51
C HIS A 242 -20.91 -21.03 28.05
N ASN A 243 -21.00 -22.25 28.53
CA ASN A 243 -22.08 -23.16 28.20
C ASN A 243 -23.03 -23.32 29.42
N ILE A 244 -24.34 -23.09 29.18
CA ILE A 244 -25.41 -23.22 30.16
C ILE A 244 -26.35 -24.37 29.73
N PRO A 245 -25.99 -25.64 29.97
CA PRO A 245 -26.72 -26.80 29.44
C PRO A 245 -28.17 -26.89 29.94
N ARG A 246 -28.42 -26.43 31.17
CA ARG A 246 -29.76 -26.50 31.78
C ARG A 246 -30.83 -25.83 30.94
N ILE A 247 -30.45 -24.77 30.24
CA ILE A 247 -31.35 -24.00 29.38
C ILE A 247 -30.90 -24.02 27.91
N GLY A 248 -29.87 -24.80 27.56
CA GLY A 248 -29.38 -24.95 26.19
C GLY A 248 -28.83 -23.67 25.57
N PHE A 249 -28.18 -22.81 26.37
CA PHE A 249 -27.52 -21.60 25.88
C PHE A 249 -26.01 -21.74 25.86
N VAL A 250 -25.40 -21.19 24.80
CA VAL A 250 -23.95 -20.98 24.70
C VAL A 250 -23.72 -19.51 24.43
N VAL A 251 -22.92 -18.87 25.32
CA VAL A 251 -22.52 -17.46 25.20
C VAL A 251 -21.06 -17.42 24.81
N THR A 252 -20.73 -16.79 23.69
CA THR A 252 -19.35 -16.56 23.29
C THR A 252 -19.10 -15.07 23.26
N LEU A 253 -18.09 -14.64 24.00
CA LEU A 253 -17.54 -13.30 24.01
C LEU A 253 -16.16 -13.33 23.34
N THR A 254 -15.91 -12.41 22.41
CA THR A 254 -14.58 -12.22 21.82
C THR A 254 -14.16 -10.78 22.02
N ALA A 255 -13.08 -10.58 22.77
CA ALA A 255 -12.44 -9.28 22.96
C ALA A 255 -11.20 -9.20 22.08
N SER A 256 -11.20 -8.29 21.10
CA SER A 256 -10.09 -8.05 20.20
C SER A 256 -9.42 -6.74 20.56
N VAL A 257 -8.12 -6.77 20.83
CA VAL A 257 -7.32 -5.59 21.16
C VAL A 257 -6.21 -5.44 20.12
N LYS A 258 -6.17 -4.31 19.43
CA LYS A 258 -4.99 -3.87 18.70
C LYS A 258 -4.21 -2.93 19.61
N TRP A 259 -3.14 -3.44 20.22
CA TRP A 259 -2.38 -2.76 21.27
C TRP A 259 -1.55 -1.61 20.75
N LYS A 260 -0.86 -1.86 19.63
CA LYS A 260 0.03 -0.90 19.01
C LYS A 260 -0.03 -1.06 17.50
N GLU A 261 -0.06 0.05 16.83
CA GLU A 261 0.19 0.15 15.41
C GLU A 261 1.13 1.31 15.20
N ARG A 262 2.21 1.05 14.50
CA ARG A 262 3.30 1.99 14.28
C ARG A 262 3.60 2.02 12.79
N GLU A 263 3.67 3.20 12.23
CA GLU A 263 4.04 3.44 10.84
C GLU A 263 5.08 4.54 10.78
N TYR A 264 6.11 4.35 10.00
CA TYR A 264 7.12 5.37 9.74
C TYR A 264 7.84 5.07 8.42
N THR A 265 8.47 6.09 7.88
CA THR A 265 9.29 6.00 6.67
C THR A 265 10.73 6.32 7.02
N THR A 266 11.65 5.51 6.54
CA THR A 266 13.08 5.83 6.57
C THR A 266 13.50 6.36 5.20
N TYR A 267 14.34 7.37 5.22
CA TYR A 267 14.89 8.02 4.04
C TYR A 267 16.40 7.80 4.03
N GLY A 268 16.93 7.43 2.86
CA GLY A 268 18.36 7.42 2.60
C GLY A 268 18.85 8.78 2.11
N ASN A 269 19.87 8.80 1.26
CA ASN A 269 20.35 10.02 0.64
C ASN A 269 19.39 10.43 -0.49
N ASP A 270 18.48 11.35 -0.19
CA ASP A 270 17.53 11.95 -1.13
C ASP A 270 17.69 13.48 -1.22
N SER A 271 18.76 13.98 -0.62
CA SER A 271 19.12 15.40 -0.68
C SER A 271 19.97 15.74 -1.89
N ILE A 272 20.74 14.76 -2.38
CA ILE A 272 21.62 14.92 -3.54
C ILE A 272 21.28 13.82 -4.54
N PRO A 273 20.83 14.16 -5.76
CA PRO A 273 20.57 13.18 -6.79
C PRO A 273 21.85 12.52 -7.30
N VAL A 274 21.74 11.34 -7.86
CA VAL A 274 22.83 10.64 -8.54
C VAL A 274 22.83 10.88 -10.04
N LYS A 275 21.64 11.21 -10.58
CA LYS A 275 21.43 11.58 -11.97
C LYS A 275 20.38 12.68 -12.05
N TYR A 276 20.25 13.28 -13.22
CA TYR A 276 19.11 14.16 -13.49
C TYR A 276 18.58 13.93 -14.91
N ILE A 277 17.31 14.22 -15.11
CA ILE A 277 16.67 14.28 -16.40
C ILE A 277 16.55 15.73 -16.79
N SER A 278 17.19 16.12 -17.90
CA SER A 278 17.11 17.47 -18.41
C SER A 278 15.77 17.69 -19.13
N ARG A 279 15.07 18.77 -18.79
CA ARG A 279 13.86 19.18 -19.49
C ARG A 279 14.13 19.87 -20.82
N LEU A 280 15.38 20.22 -21.08
CA LEU A 280 15.76 20.90 -22.32
C LEU A 280 15.81 19.93 -23.50
N ASP A 281 16.18 18.67 -23.24
CA ASP A 281 16.38 17.66 -24.28
C ASP A 281 15.82 16.27 -23.91
N GLY A 282 15.36 16.08 -22.66
CA GLY A 282 14.83 14.81 -22.16
C GLY A 282 15.90 13.75 -21.89
N GLN A 283 17.18 14.11 -21.97
CA GLN A 283 18.28 13.18 -21.74
C GLN A 283 18.61 13.03 -20.26
N VAL A 284 19.19 11.89 -19.92
CA VAL A 284 19.63 11.54 -18.56
C VAL A 284 21.11 11.73 -18.45
N TYR A 285 21.50 12.50 -17.45
CA TYR A 285 22.90 12.82 -17.15
C TYR A 285 23.28 12.34 -15.76
N ASP A 286 24.53 11.92 -15.60
CA ASP A 286 25.09 11.69 -14.27
C ASP A 286 25.27 13.04 -13.56
N PHE A 287 24.97 13.07 -12.26
CA PHE A 287 25.04 14.31 -11.47
C PHE A 287 26.27 14.32 -10.56
N ASP A 288 27.09 15.34 -10.70
CA ASP A 288 28.19 15.61 -9.77
C ASP A 288 27.66 16.43 -8.57
N ALA A 289 27.76 15.85 -7.38
CA ALA A 289 27.30 16.47 -6.14
C ALA A 289 27.92 17.85 -5.85
N SER A 290 29.11 18.13 -6.36
CA SER A 290 29.77 19.42 -6.20
C SER A 290 29.02 20.56 -6.89
N ARG A 291 28.24 20.25 -7.93
CA ARG A 291 27.49 21.20 -8.73
C ARG A 291 26.14 21.61 -8.13
N ILE A 292 25.72 21.04 -6.99
CA ILE A 292 24.40 21.31 -6.37
C ILE A 292 24.19 22.79 -6.01
N GLY A 293 25.26 23.57 -5.90
CA GLY A 293 25.23 25.00 -5.65
C GLY A 293 25.10 25.89 -6.88
N GLU A 294 25.25 25.34 -8.09
CA GLU A 294 25.12 26.07 -9.34
C GLU A 294 23.67 26.52 -9.56
N GLU A 295 23.47 27.67 -10.18
CA GLU A 295 22.14 28.26 -10.43
C GLU A 295 21.20 27.30 -11.17
N GLU A 296 21.74 26.58 -12.15
CA GLU A 296 21.03 25.58 -12.95
C GLU A 296 20.42 24.44 -12.09
N PHE A 297 21.11 24.06 -10.99
CA PHE A 297 20.70 22.97 -10.09
C PHE A 297 20.10 23.44 -8.78
N GLN A 298 20.01 24.72 -8.53
CA GLN A 298 19.32 25.26 -7.33
C GLN A 298 17.80 25.09 -7.42
N ALA A 299 17.27 24.81 -8.59
CA ALA A 299 15.88 24.55 -8.79
C ALA A 299 15.41 23.37 -7.90
N LEU A 300 14.26 23.54 -7.32
CA LEU A 300 13.65 22.72 -6.28
C LEU A 300 13.56 21.22 -6.60
N ASP A 301 13.56 20.88 -7.87
CA ASP A 301 13.37 19.51 -8.32
C ASP A 301 14.67 18.67 -8.26
N MET A 302 15.79 19.32 -7.94
CA MET A 302 17.05 18.63 -7.70
C MET A 302 17.27 18.23 -6.24
N ARG A 303 16.47 18.74 -5.33
CA ARG A 303 16.55 18.40 -3.89
C ARG A 303 15.24 17.78 -3.43
N GLY A 304 15.34 16.64 -2.77
CA GLY A 304 14.19 16.09 -2.06
C GLY A 304 13.68 17.13 -1.05
N ARG A 305 12.39 17.43 -1.12
CA ARG A 305 11.78 18.35 -0.15
C ARG A 305 11.93 17.77 1.25
N LEU A 306 12.43 18.56 2.18
CA LEU A 306 12.35 18.26 3.61
C LEU A 306 10.86 18.24 4.00
N ASP A 307 10.26 17.07 3.96
CA ASP A 307 8.92 16.88 4.48
C ASP A 307 8.99 16.87 6.01
N ALA A 308 8.07 17.56 6.68
CA ALA A 308 7.92 17.49 8.14
C ALA A 308 7.82 16.06 8.67
N ARG A 309 7.35 15.12 7.85
CA ARG A 309 7.32 13.69 8.16
C ARG A 309 8.69 13.06 8.36
N ARG A 310 9.75 13.65 7.82
CA ARG A 310 11.14 13.20 8.05
C ARG A 310 11.63 13.53 9.45
N LEU A 311 11.14 14.64 10.01
CA LEU A 311 11.49 15.09 11.36
C LEU A 311 10.74 14.29 12.44
N ILE A 312 9.63 13.66 12.07
CA ILE A 312 8.81 12.84 12.96
C ILE A 312 8.60 11.47 12.33
N PRO A 313 9.61 10.59 12.40
CA PRO A 313 9.62 9.34 11.65
C PRO A 313 8.61 8.30 12.14
N GLU A 314 7.94 8.54 13.27
CA GLU A 314 7.10 7.53 13.89
C GLU A 314 5.69 8.03 14.16
N SER A 315 4.70 7.31 13.62
CA SER A 315 3.31 7.41 14.01
C SER A 315 2.92 6.20 14.83
N SER A 316 2.56 6.39 16.10
CA SER A 316 2.07 5.33 16.98
C SER A 316 0.64 5.62 17.37
N MET A 317 -0.26 4.70 17.04
CA MET A 317 -1.68 4.84 17.32
C MET A 317 -2.03 4.21 18.66
N PRO A 318 -2.97 4.79 19.43
CA PRO A 318 -3.41 4.26 20.71
C PRO A 318 -4.16 2.91 20.56
N PRO A 319 -4.26 2.11 21.62
CA PRO A 319 -4.95 0.83 21.59
C PRO A 319 -6.42 0.96 21.15
N ILE A 320 -6.88 -0.02 20.39
CA ILE A 320 -8.27 -0.14 19.94
C ILE A 320 -8.82 -1.43 20.53
N LEU A 321 -9.95 -1.35 21.24
CA LEU A 321 -10.69 -2.48 21.79
C LEU A 321 -12.00 -2.65 21.02
N CYS A 322 -12.30 -3.89 20.61
CA CYS A 322 -13.59 -4.30 20.08
C CYS A 322 -14.08 -5.55 20.82
N ILE A 323 -15.34 -5.55 21.21
CA ILE A 323 -15.98 -6.70 21.86
C ILE A 323 -17.16 -7.17 21.01
N ASN A 324 -17.16 -8.47 20.71
CA ASN A 324 -18.21 -9.17 19.98
C ASN A 324 -18.88 -10.17 20.93
N ILE A 325 -20.18 -10.31 20.80
CA ILE A 325 -20.98 -11.26 21.56
C ILE A 325 -21.77 -12.14 20.59
N ASN A 326 -21.74 -13.43 20.85
CA ASN A 326 -22.61 -14.40 20.18
C ASN A 326 -23.38 -15.18 21.26
N LEU A 327 -24.71 -15.21 21.11
CA LEU A 327 -25.62 -15.94 22.00
C LEU A 327 -26.30 -17.00 21.17
N THR A 328 -26.04 -18.27 21.45
CA THR A 328 -26.62 -19.41 20.74
C THR A 328 -27.56 -20.18 21.65
N LYS A 329 -28.79 -20.38 21.19
CA LYS A 329 -29.77 -21.27 21.79
C LYS A 329 -29.79 -22.58 21.02
N GLU A 330 -29.46 -23.67 21.71
CA GLU A 330 -29.61 -25.03 21.19
C GLU A 330 -30.99 -25.60 21.59
N ILE A 331 -31.76 -26.05 20.62
CA ILE A 331 -33.08 -26.64 20.82
C ILE A 331 -32.98 -28.10 20.45
N ARG A 332 -32.86 -28.96 21.46
CA ARG A 332 -32.58 -30.39 21.27
C ARG A 332 -31.38 -30.56 20.33
N ASN A 333 -31.31 -31.62 19.58
CA ASN A 333 -30.18 -31.89 18.68
C ASN A 333 -30.48 -31.55 17.20
N PHE A 334 -31.57 -30.80 16.92
CA PHE A 334 -31.99 -30.56 15.55
C PHE A 334 -31.97 -29.07 15.12
N MET A 335 -32.06 -28.15 16.07
CA MET A 335 -32.14 -26.74 15.73
C MET A 335 -31.22 -25.88 16.60
N ARG A 336 -30.61 -24.86 15.99
CA ARG A 336 -29.76 -23.87 16.67
C ARG A 336 -30.15 -22.48 16.18
N ILE A 337 -30.43 -21.58 17.11
CA ILE A 337 -30.68 -20.15 16.86
C ILE A 337 -29.53 -19.38 17.47
N SER A 338 -28.85 -18.57 16.67
CA SER A 338 -27.73 -17.73 17.13
C SER A 338 -28.05 -16.26 16.90
N PHE A 339 -27.85 -15.43 17.92
CA PHE A 339 -27.86 -13.97 17.81
C PHE A 339 -26.45 -13.48 18.01
N PHE A 340 -26.00 -12.61 17.15
CA PHE A 340 -24.66 -12.05 17.23
C PHE A 340 -24.68 -10.52 17.16
N ALA A 341 -23.80 -9.91 17.93
CA ALA A 341 -23.54 -8.49 17.94
C ALA A 341 -22.04 -8.26 17.82
N ASN A 342 -21.61 -7.78 16.67
CA ASN A 342 -20.21 -7.50 16.38
C ASN A 342 -19.91 -6.03 16.64
N ASN A 343 -18.74 -5.76 17.21
CA ASN A 343 -18.31 -4.42 17.63
C ASN A 343 -19.32 -3.75 18.58
N MET A 344 -19.96 -4.54 19.45
CA MET A 344 -20.97 -4.07 20.40
C MET A 344 -20.37 -3.04 21.36
N PHE A 345 -19.19 -3.32 21.89
CA PHE A 345 -18.39 -2.34 22.60
C PHE A 345 -17.12 -2.10 21.84
N ARG A 346 -16.82 -0.83 21.62
CA ARG A 346 -15.60 -0.42 20.91
C ARG A 346 -15.02 0.83 21.56
N SER A 347 -13.70 0.82 21.71
CA SER A 347 -12.94 2.01 22.06
C SER A 347 -12.08 2.39 20.88
N THR A 348 -12.34 3.56 20.30
CA THR A 348 -11.59 4.13 19.18
C THR A 348 -11.17 5.53 19.57
N PRO A 349 -10.08 5.67 20.32
CA PRO A 349 -9.66 6.98 20.83
C PRO A 349 -9.29 7.91 19.68
N ILE A 350 -9.54 9.20 19.90
CA ILE A 350 -9.01 10.27 19.07
C ILE A 350 -7.57 10.49 19.49
N TRP A 351 -6.68 10.71 18.53
CA TRP A 351 -5.27 11.00 18.79
C TRP A 351 -4.80 12.15 17.93
N GLU A 352 -3.87 12.91 18.48
CA GLU A 352 -3.24 14.02 17.77
C GLU A 352 -2.08 13.52 16.92
N SER A 353 -1.99 14.00 15.70
CA SER A 353 -0.89 13.69 14.80
C SER A 353 0.39 14.35 15.30
N LYS A 354 1.43 13.56 15.49
CA LYS A 354 2.78 14.08 15.79
C LYS A 354 3.43 14.77 14.58
N VAL A 355 2.93 14.47 13.37
CA VAL A 355 3.42 15.05 12.11
C VAL A 355 2.79 16.42 11.85
N TYR A 356 1.51 16.56 12.19
CA TYR A 356 0.74 17.78 12.01
C TYR A 356 0.08 18.16 13.33
N PRO A 357 0.77 18.93 14.20
CA PRO A 357 0.20 19.39 15.46
C PRO A 357 -1.14 20.11 15.24
N GLY A 358 -2.09 19.86 16.12
CA GLY A 358 -3.46 20.38 15.99
C GLY A 358 -4.39 19.57 15.06
N LYS A 359 -3.86 18.58 14.33
CA LYS A 359 -4.66 17.66 13.52
C LYS A 359 -5.01 16.42 14.30
N TYR A 360 -6.28 16.25 14.60
CA TYR A 360 -6.82 15.09 15.31
C TYR A 360 -7.35 14.05 14.33
N THR A 361 -7.02 12.79 14.57
CA THR A 361 -7.44 11.65 13.74
C THR A 361 -8.10 10.59 14.62
N ARG A 362 -9.17 10.00 14.10
CA ARG A 362 -9.77 8.79 14.65
C ARG A 362 -9.67 7.70 13.59
N ARG A 363 -9.22 6.51 13.97
CA ARG A 363 -9.35 5.36 13.07
C ARG A 363 -10.81 5.11 12.74
N ASN A 364 -11.08 4.70 11.49
CA ASN A 364 -12.40 4.23 11.09
C ASN A 364 -12.82 3.10 12.02
N ALA A 365 -13.76 3.39 12.90
CA ALA A 365 -14.30 2.41 13.81
C ALA A 365 -15.08 1.39 12.98
N LYS A 366 -14.84 0.10 13.23
CA LYS A 366 -15.70 -0.96 12.70
C LYS A 366 -17.14 -0.65 13.10
N THR A 367 -18.05 -0.70 12.15
CA THR A 367 -19.47 -0.42 12.39
C THR A 367 -20.06 -1.48 13.33
N PHE A 368 -20.95 -1.08 14.23
CA PHE A 368 -21.79 -2.00 14.97
C PHE A 368 -22.66 -2.79 13.98
N PHE A 369 -22.66 -4.09 14.13
CA PHE A 369 -23.45 -4.99 13.29
C PHE A 369 -24.05 -6.10 14.15
N PHE A 370 -25.33 -6.37 13.96
CA PHE A 370 -26.02 -7.47 14.65
C PHE A 370 -26.87 -8.28 13.65
N GLY A 371 -27.15 -9.50 14.03
CA GLY A 371 -27.98 -10.38 13.21
C GLY A 371 -28.35 -11.65 13.94
N ALA A 372 -29.14 -12.46 13.26
CA ALA A 372 -29.54 -13.78 13.71
C ALA A 372 -29.28 -14.83 12.62
N ALA A 373 -28.95 -16.04 13.05
CA ALA A 373 -28.80 -17.20 12.17
C ALA A 373 -29.60 -18.38 12.71
N LEU A 374 -30.31 -19.08 11.83
CA LEU A 374 -31.02 -20.32 12.12
C LEU A 374 -30.30 -21.45 11.41
N SER A 375 -29.96 -22.49 12.15
CA SER A 375 -29.41 -23.74 11.60
C SER A 375 -30.33 -24.91 11.99
N VAL A 376 -30.75 -25.68 11.00
CA VAL A 376 -31.58 -26.85 11.18
C VAL A 376 -30.85 -28.06 10.62
N LYS A 377 -30.73 -29.12 11.40
CA LYS A 377 -30.16 -30.38 10.97
C LYS A 377 -31.27 -31.21 10.31
N ILE A 378 -31.21 -31.33 9.01
CA ILE A 378 -32.06 -32.21 8.23
C ILE A 378 -31.46 -33.62 8.36
N ARG A 379 -32.28 -34.61 8.74
CA ARG A 379 -31.90 -36.03 8.83
C ARG A 379 -32.10 -36.71 7.50
#